data_4510224aab5054064298e33a5499c862
#
_entry.id   4510224aab5054064298e33a5499c862
#
_cell.length_a   1.000
_cell.length_b   1.000
_cell.length_c   1.000
_cell.angle_alpha   90.00
_cell.angle_beta   90.00
_cell.angle_gamma   90.00
#
_symmetry.space_group_name_H-M   'P 1'
#
loop_
_entity.id
_entity.type
_entity.pdbx_description
1 polymer ?
#
loop_
_entity_poly.entity_id
_entity_poly.type
_entity_poly.pdbx_seq_one_letter_code
_entity_poly.pdbx_strand_id
1 'polypeptide(L)'
;MEYRELKIAGAWEITPKIFPDERGAFMEMYKLEEFAEVVGHPLNLVQANCSVSKAGVLRGIHFADVPPSQAKYVMCPSGAVLDFAVDIRVGSPTFGAWDSVLLEGENRRAIYLSEGLGHCFVALEDNSTVVYLCSAGYNPGREHGVSPVDPEIALKWPDKDLKGNPLEVILSEKDTAAPSLAEAREQGLLPDYQATLDFVASLNK
;
A
#
# COMPACT_ATOMS: atom_id res chain seq x y z
N MET A 1 -18.26 4.62 6.86
CA MET A 1 -17.00 3.88 7.09
C MET A 1 -16.24 4.53 8.23
N GLU A 2 -15.27 3.82 8.83
CA GLU A 2 -14.34 4.44 9.79
C GLU A 2 -12.99 4.66 9.10
N TYR A 3 -12.43 5.85 9.26
CA TYR A 3 -11.14 6.23 8.69
C TYR A 3 -10.17 6.54 9.81
N ARG A 4 -8.99 5.95 9.76
CA ARG A 4 -7.90 6.20 10.70
C ARG A 4 -6.64 6.56 9.92
N GLU A 5 -6.16 7.79 10.09
CA GLU A 5 -4.86 8.17 9.53
C GLU A 5 -3.75 7.36 10.20
N LEU A 6 -2.83 6.84 9.41
CA LEU A 6 -1.66 6.11 9.88
C LEU A 6 -0.57 7.09 10.35
N LYS A 7 0.51 6.56 10.90
CA LYS A 7 1.66 7.39 11.31
C LYS A 7 2.35 8.09 10.14
N ILE A 8 2.08 7.63 8.93
CA ILE A 8 2.62 8.18 7.69
C ILE A 8 1.55 9.07 7.06
N ALA A 9 1.82 10.37 6.99
CA ALA A 9 0.88 11.33 6.41
C ALA A 9 0.50 10.97 4.97
N GLY A 10 -0.81 10.92 4.70
CA GLY A 10 -1.38 10.48 3.43
C GLY A 10 -1.62 8.97 3.33
N ALA A 11 -1.40 8.22 4.40
CA ALA A 11 -1.78 6.81 4.48
C ALA A 11 -2.94 6.63 5.46
N TRP A 12 -3.95 5.84 5.08
CA TRP A 12 -5.19 5.66 5.84
C TRP A 12 -5.58 4.19 5.93
N GLU A 13 -6.00 3.76 7.11
CA GLU A 13 -6.79 2.54 7.30
C GLU A 13 -8.27 2.88 7.16
N ILE A 14 -8.99 2.08 6.39
CA ILE A 14 -10.43 2.23 6.18
C ILE A 14 -11.13 0.95 6.62
N THR A 15 -12.04 1.05 7.58
CA THR A 15 -12.85 -0.07 8.08
C THR A 15 -14.29 0.10 7.60
N PRO A 16 -14.78 -0.79 6.70
CA PRO A 16 -16.15 -0.72 6.22
C PRO A 16 -17.14 -1.14 7.31
N LYS A 17 -18.35 -0.61 7.26
CA LYS A 17 -19.45 -1.14 8.04
C LYS A 17 -19.96 -2.42 7.38
N ILE A 18 -19.95 -3.52 8.12
CA ILE A 18 -20.44 -4.83 7.67
C ILE A 18 -21.90 -4.99 8.09
N PHE A 19 -22.74 -5.42 7.17
CA PHE A 19 -24.17 -5.70 7.36
C PHE A 19 -24.42 -7.19 7.16
N PRO A 20 -24.37 -8.01 8.23
CA PRO A 20 -24.60 -9.44 8.14
C PRO A 20 -26.10 -9.76 8.07
N ASP A 21 -26.48 -10.81 7.33
CA ASP A 21 -27.79 -11.43 7.34
C ASP A 21 -27.69 -12.95 7.14
N GLU A 22 -28.82 -13.67 7.05
CA GLU A 22 -28.84 -15.13 6.85
C GLU A 22 -28.21 -15.63 5.54
N ARG A 23 -27.96 -14.76 4.57
CA ARG A 23 -27.33 -15.06 3.28
C ARG A 23 -25.82 -14.81 3.30
N GLY A 24 -25.30 -14.10 4.34
CA GLY A 24 -23.89 -13.70 4.44
C GLY A 24 -23.75 -12.25 4.92
N ALA A 25 -22.94 -11.46 4.24
CA ALA A 25 -22.69 -10.07 4.62
C ALA A 25 -22.60 -9.15 3.41
N PHE A 26 -23.11 -7.95 3.56
CA PHE A 26 -22.94 -6.85 2.60
C PHE A 26 -22.10 -5.75 3.23
N MET A 27 -21.29 -5.08 2.43
CA MET A 27 -20.55 -3.87 2.82
C MET A 27 -20.28 -2.98 1.62
N GLU A 28 -20.15 -1.70 1.88
CA GLU A 28 -19.67 -0.73 0.91
C GLU A 28 -18.14 -0.65 1.04
N MET A 29 -17.42 -1.02 -0.02
CA MET A 29 -15.96 -1.07 0.02
C MET A 29 -15.29 0.27 -0.26
N TYR A 30 -15.95 1.15 -1.03
CA TYR A 30 -15.47 2.50 -1.36
C TYR A 30 -16.67 3.41 -1.62
N LYS A 31 -16.64 4.64 -1.07
CA LYS A 31 -17.63 5.70 -1.29
C LYS A 31 -16.90 6.98 -1.63
N LEU A 32 -17.05 7.43 -2.88
CA LEU A 32 -16.34 8.57 -3.41
C LEU A 32 -16.45 9.83 -2.53
N GLU A 33 -17.68 10.22 -2.18
CA GLU A 33 -17.93 11.48 -1.44
C GLU A 33 -17.33 11.43 -0.03
N GLU A 34 -17.59 10.34 0.71
CA GLU A 34 -17.08 10.14 2.07
C GLU A 34 -15.53 10.05 2.09
N PHE A 35 -14.94 9.34 1.10
CA PHE A 35 -13.51 9.26 0.95
C PHE A 35 -12.88 10.62 0.66
N ALA A 36 -13.44 11.37 -0.30
CA ALA A 36 -12.92 12.69 -0.68
C ALA A 36 -13.04 13.72 0.46
N GLU A 37 -14.09 13.64 1.27
CA GLU A 37 -14.26 14.50 2.45
C GLU A 37 -13.14 14.26 3.49
N VAL A 38 -12.77 12.99 3.73
CA VAL A 38 -11.78 12.63 4.74
C VAL A 38 -10.34 12.80 4.24
N VAL A 39 -10.06 12.29 3.03
CA VAL A 39 -8.69 12.30 2.46
C VAL A 39 -8.34 13.65 1.85
N GLY A 40 -9.35 14.43 1.47
CA GLY A 40 -9.20 15.77 0.89
C GLY A 40 -9.33 15.81 -0.63
N HIS A 41 -9.34 14.68 -1.33
CA HIS A 41 -9.54 14.57 -2.78
C HIS A 41 -10.08 13.19 -3.16
N PRO A 42 -10.75 13.03 -4.32
CA PRO A 42 -11.25 11.74 -4.78
C PRO A 42 -10.09 10.82 -5.23
N LEU A 43 -10.30 9.52 -5.15
CA LEU A 43 -9.48 8.57 -5.89
C LEU A 43 -9.94 8.56 -7.35
N ASN A 44 -9.15 9.12 -8.25
CA ASN A 44 -9.39 9.09 -9.68
C ASN A 44 -9.02 7.69 -10.21
N LEU A 45 -9.97 6.76 -10.18
CA LEU A 45 -9.72 5.37 -10.57
C LEU A 45 -9.41 5.27 -12.07
N VAL A 46 -8.19 4.82 -12.39
CA VAL A 46 -7.71 4.59 -13.76
C VAL A 46 -7.48 3.11 -14.03
N GLN A 47 -6.99 2.36 -13.04
CA GLN A 47 -6.68 0.93 -13.19
C GLN A 47 -7.03 0.16 -11.93
N ALA A 48 -7.59 -1.03 -12.09
CA ALA A 48 -7.79 -1.99 -11.00
C ALA A 48 -6.95 -3.24 -11.27
N ASN A 49 -6.25 -3.71 -10.25
CA ASN A 49 -5.41 -4.90 -10.32
C ASN A 49 -5.84 -5.93 -9.29
N CYS A 50 -5.56 -7.18 -9.59
CA CYS A 50 -5.74 -8.29 -8.67
C CYS A 50 -4.49 -9.17 -8.69
N SER A 51 -4.00 -9.54 -7.50
CA SER A 51 -2.91 -10.51 -7.36
C SER A 51 -3.31 -11.61 -6.39
N VAL A 52 -2.84 -12.83 -6.67
CA VAL A 52 -2.98 -13.98 -5.78
C VAL A 52 -1.60 -14.42 -5.35
N SER A 53 -1.40 -14.62 -4.06
CA SER A 53 -0.09 -14.91 -3.46
C SER A 53 -0.15 -16.11 -2.52
N LYS A 54 0.93 -16.90 -2.50
CA LYS A 54 1.17 -17.91 -1.47
C LYS A 54 1.60 -17.22 -0.18
N ALA A 55 1.44 -17.91 0.95
CA ALA A 55 2.02 -17.49 2.22
C ALA A 55 3.52 -17.18 2.08
N GLY A 56 4.00 -16.13 2.69
CA GLY A 56 5.38 -15.66 2.61
C GLY A 56 5.73 -14.81 1.38
N VAL A 57 4.90 -14.76 0.35
CA VAL A 57 5.16 -13.86 -0.79
C VAL A 57 5.11 -12.41 -0.32
N LEU A 58 6.24 -11.72 -0.48
CA LEU A 58 6.40 -10.31 -0.19
C LEU A 58 6.57 -9.56 -1.51
N ARG A 59 5.73 -8.53 -1.74
CA ARG A 59 5.74 -7.70 -2.94
C ARG A 59 5.96 -6.24 -2.56
N GLY A 60 6.95 -5.60 -3.14
CA GLY A 60 7.30 -4.21 -2.86
C GLY A 60 8.78 -4.06 -2.49
N ILE A 61 9.22 -2.91 -2.02
CA ILE A 61 8.46 -1.65 -1.89
C ILE A 61 8.34 -1.02 -3.27
N HIS A 62 7.13 -0.80 -3.76
CA HIS A 62 6.91 -0.23 -5.09
C HIS A 62 6.35 1.18 -5.00
N PHE A 63 6.83 2.06 -5.89
CA PHE A 63 6.37 3.45 -6.01
C PHE A 63 6.49 3.93 -7.46
N ALA A 64 5.96 5.11 -7.74
CA ALA A 64 6.04 5.73 -9.06
C ALA A 64 6.52 7.17 -8.96
N ASP A 65 7.07 7.70 -10.07
CA ASP A 65 7.47 9.10 -10.19
C ASP A 65 6.32 10.04 -9.86
N VAL A 66 6.62 11.15 -9.17
CA VAL A 66 5.67 12.23 -8.89
C VAL A 66 6.09 13.47 -9.67
N PRO A 67 5.23 14.01 -10.53
CA PRO A 67 3.96 13.51 -11.05
C PRO A 67 4.11 12.42 -12.12
N PRO A 68 3.07 11.65 -12.48
CA PRO A 68 1.69 11.67 -11.96
C PRO A 68 1.50 10.81 -10.72
N SER A 69 2.49 10.04 -10.27
CA SER A 69 2.40 9.08 -9.18
C SER A 69 1.33 7.98 -9.42
N GLN A 70 1.09 7.19 -8.41
CA GLN A 70 0.03 6.18 -8.40
C GLN A 70 -0.43 5.95 -6.97
N ALA A 71 -1.48 6.66 -6.54
CA ALA A 71 -2.16 6.34 -5.30
C ALA A 71 -2.85 4.98 -5.41
N LYS A 72 -2.96 4.28 -4.28
CA LYS A 72 -3.53 2.92 -4.24
C LYS A 72 -4.53 2.81 -3.10
N TYR A 73 -5.71 2.27 -3.41
CA TYR A 73 -6.69 1.79 -2.44
C TYR A 73 -6.67 0.27 -2.47
N VAL A 74 -6.15 -0.35 -1.41
CA VAL A 74 -5.79 -1.78 -1.38
C VAL A 74 -6.69 -2.52 -0.40
N MET A 75 -7.16 -3.69 -0.79
CA MET A 75 -7.99 -4.57 0.02
C MET A 75 -7.64 -6.04 -0.21
N CYS A 76 -7.93 -6.90 0.78
CA CYS A 76 -7.74 -8.34 0.69
C CYS A 76 -9.10 -9.06 0.84
N PRO A 77 -9.83 -9.31 -0.27
CA PRO A 77 -11.13 -9.98 -0.23
C PRO A 77 -11.08 -11.44 0.25
N SER A 78 -9.95 -12.11 0.12
CA SER A 78 -9.76 -13.51 0.52
C SER A 78 -8.34 -13.75 0.98
N GLY A 79 -8.16 -14.54 2.04
CA GLY A 79 -6.89 -14.73 2.71
C GLY A 79 -6.52 -13.54 3.60
N ALA A 80 -5.24 -13.35 3.85
CA ALA A 80 -4.72 -12.29 4.70
C ALA A 80 -3.36 -11.79 4.25
N VAL A 81 -3.14 -10.48 4.34
CA VAL A 81 -1.85 -9.84 4.11
C VAL A 81 -1.57 -8.78 5.19
N LEU A 82 -0.32 -8.63 5.58
CA LEU A 82 0.13 -7.44 6.29
C LEU A 82 0.62 -6.45 5.24
N ASP A 83 -0.08 -5.33 5.13
CA ASP A 83 0.15 -4.30 4.12
C ASP A 83 0.84 -3.08 4.74
N PHE A 84 1.82 -2.50 4.07
CA PHE A 84 2.70 -1.45 4.58
C PHE A 84 2.63 -0.19 3.73
N ALA A 85 2.47 0.93 4.39
CA ALA A 85 2.78 2.25 3.85
C ALA A 85 4.18 2.66 4.31
N VAL A 86 5.07 2.98 3.37
CA VAL A 86 6.45 3.38 3.65
C VAL A 86 6.67 4.80 3.16
N ASP A 87 7.18 5.67 4.01
CA ASP A 87 7.51 7.04 3.60
C ASP A 87 8.92 7.09 2.98
N ILE A 88 8.93 7.17 1.65
CA ILE A 88 10.16 7.25 0.85
C ILE A 88 10.39 8.66 0.28
N ARG A 89 9.57 9.65 0.68
CA ARG A 89 9.63 11.02 0.18
C ARG A 89 10.78 11.78 0.82
N VAL A 90 11.77 12.16 0.04
CA VAL A 90 12.95 12.91 0.52
C VAL A 90 12.52 14.27 1.09
N GLY A 91 12.96 14.57 2.30
CA GLY A 91 12.58 15.78 3.03
C GLY A 91 11.33 15.63 3.91
N SER A 92 10.67 14.48 3.90
CA SER A 92 9.58 14.19 4.82
C SER A 92 10.08 14.06 6.27
N PRO A 93 9.31 14.54 7.26
CA PRO A 93 9.63 14.32 8.68
C PRO A 93 9.58 12.84 9.11
N THR A 94 8.93 12.00 8.31
CA THR A 94 8.81 10.55 8.53
C THR A 94 9.58 9.73 7.49
N PHE A 95 10.55 10.33 6.78
CA PHE A 95 11.36 9.62 5.78
C PHE A 95 11.97 8.34 6.35
N GLY A 96 11.82 7.21 5.66
CA GLY A 96 12.25 5.88 6.08
C GLY A 96 11.33 5.19 7.08
N ALA A 97 10.37 5.88 7.67
CA ALA A 97 9.39 5.27 8.57
C ALA A 97 8.28 4.56 7.80
N TRP A 98 7.59 3.66 8.51
CA TRP A 98 6.47 2.89 7.97
C TRP A 98 5.38 2.65 9.01
N ASP A 99 4.18 2.34 8.53
CA ASP A 99 3.09 1.79 9.33
C ASP A 99 2.41 0.68 8.54
N SER A 100 1.60 -0.15 9.20
CA SER A 100 1.00 -1.31 8.57
C SER A 100 -0.43 -1.58 9.00
N VAL A 101 -1.18 -2.25 8.13
CA VAL A 101 -2.56 -2.67 8.37
C VAL A 101 -2.69 -4.15 8.01
N LEU A 102 -3.28 -4.94 8.90
CA LEU A 102 -3.72 -6.30 8.59
C LEU A 102 -4.99 -6.23 7.75
N LEU A 103 -4.88 -6.66 6.50
CA LEU A 103 -6.00 -6.81 5.58
C LEU A 103 -6.35 -8.27 5.45
N GLU A 104 -7.59 -8.62 5.72
CA GLU A 104 -8.05 -10.02 5.68
C GLU A 104 -9.52 -10.11 5.25
N GLY A 105 -9.89 -11.29 4.75
CA GLY A 105 -11.23 -11.55 4.26
C GLY A 105 -12.35 -11.44 5.32
N GLU A 106 -12.01 -11.41 6.61
CA GLU A 106 -12.98 -11.28 7.69
C GLU A 106 -13.20 -9.81 8.11
N ASN A 107 -12.11 -9.06 8.35
CA ASN A 107 -12.21 -7.66 8.80
C ASN A 107 -12.58 -6.69 7.68
N ARG A 108 -12.34 -7.10 6.41
CA ARG A 108 -12.68 -6.31 5.20
C ARG A 108 -12.05 -4.92 5.15
N ARG A 109 -11.00 -4.68 5.92
CA ARG A 109 -10.28 -3.40 5.92
C ARG A 109 -9.65 -3.13 4.57
N ALA A 110 -9.43 -1.87 4.30
CA ALA A 110 -8.60 -1.39 3.22
C ALA A 110 -7.50 -0.47 3.77
N ILE A 111 -6.42 -0.33 3.01
CA ILE A 111 -5.42 0.72 3.20
C ILE A 111 -5.42 1.62 1.98
N TYR A 112 -5.38 2.92 2.20
CA TYR A 112 -5.12 3.90 1.15
C TYR A 112 -3.71 4.46 1.33
N LEU A 113 -2.99 4.51 0.23
CA LEU A 113 -1.67 5.12 0.13
C LEU A 113 -1.75 6.25 -0.91
N SER A 114 -1.50 7.47 -0.46
CA SER A 114 -1.43 8.64 -1.33
C SER A 114 -0.21 8.59 -2.23
N GLU A 115 -0.18 9.51 -3.16
CA GLU A 115 0.91 9.72 -4.11
C GLU A 115 2.26 9.87 -3.38
N GLY A 116 3.30 9.30 -3.98
CA GLY A 116 4.68 9.38 -3.49
C GLY A 116 5.02 8.42 -2.34
N LEU A 117 4.05 7.68 -1.79
CA LEU A 117 4.33 6.65 -0.80
C LEU A 117 4.79 5.34 -1.45
N GLY A 118 5.66 4.62 -0.75
CA GLY A 118 6.03 3.26 -1.07
C GLY A 118 5.00 2.26 -0.55
N HIS A 119 4.67 1.26 -1.36
CA HIS A 119 3.73 0.19 -1.03
C HIS A 119 4.42 -1.17 -1.00
N CYS A 120 4.14 -1.93 0.04
CA CYS A 120 4.63 -3.30 0.21
C CYS A 120 3.59 -4.14 0.94
N PHE A 121 3.51 -5.43 0.68
CA PHE A 121 2.75 -6.35 1.53
C PHE A 121 3.40 -7.73 1.60
N VAL A 122 3.15 -8.45 2.70
CA VAL A 122 3.47 -9.86 2.86
C VAL A 122 2.20 -10.68 3.03
N ALA A 123 2.06 -11.76 2.25
CA ALA A 123 0.92 -12.66 2.37
C ALA A 123 1.10 -13.59 3.58
N LEU A 124 0.07 -13.67 4.42
CA LEU A 124 0.04 -14.46 5.65
C LEU A 124 -0.72 -15.79 5.50
N GLU A 125 -1.34 -16.01 4.34
CA GLU A 125 -2.03 -17.24 3.98
C GLU A 125 -1.83 -17.57 2.50
N ASP A 126 -1.95 -18.87 2.16
CA ASP A 126 -2.00 -19.28 0.77
C ASP A 126 -3.28 -18.78 0.08
N ASN A 127 -3.14 -18.43 -1.21
CA ASN A 127 -4.20 -17.85 -2.03
C ASN A 127 -4.73 -16.50 -1.53
N SER A 128 -3.92 -15.76 -0.77
CA SER A 128 -4.26 -14.39 -0.41
C SER A 128 -4.46 -13.55 -1.66
N THR A 129 -5.68 -13.03 -1.82
CA THR A 129 -6.12 -12.25 -2.98
C THR A 129 -6.15 -10.78 -2.62
N VAL A 130 -5.27 -10.00 -3.23
CA VAL A 130 -5.19 -8.55 -3.04
C VAL A 130 -5.74 -7.86 -4.28
N VAL A 131 -6.72 -6.98 -4.07
CA VAL A 131 -7.28 -6.10 -5.10
C VAL A 131 -6.88 -4.67 -4.77
N TYR A 132 -6.39 -3.94 -5.75
CA TYR A 132 -6.03 -2.54 -5.56
C TYR A 132 -6.47 -1.66 -6.72
N LEU A 133 -7.07 -0.53 -6.34
CA LEU A 133 -7.55 0.51 -7.22
C LEU A 133 -6.48 1.58 -7.31
N CYS A 134 -6.07 1.95 -8.53
CA CYS A 134 -4.94 2.84 -8.78
C CYS A 134 -5.40 4.14 -9.46
N SER A 135 -4.82 5.26 -9.03
CA SER A 135 -5.07 6.59 -9.63
C SER A 135 -4.36 6.80 -10.97
N ALA A 136 -3.43 5.92 -11.35
CA ALA A 136 -2.73 5.94 -12.64
C ALA A 136 -2.52 4.53 -13.18
N GLY A 137 -2.39 4.40 -14.50
CA GLY A 137 -2.08 3.15 -15.16
C GLY A 137 -0.61 2.73 -14.97
N TYR A 138 -0.35 1.44 -15.12
CA TYR A 138 1.01 0.89 -15.08
C TYR A 138 1.90 1.51 -16.15
N ASN A 139 3.06 1.99 -15.75
CA ASN A 139 4.07 2.51 -16.65
C ASN A 139 5.47 2.06 -16.19
N PRO A 140 6.07 1.05 -16.87
CA PRO A 140 7.35 0.48 -16.45
C PRO A 140 8.52 1.48 -16.48
N GLY A 141 8.40 2.57 -17.24
CA GLY A 141 9.41 3.62 -17.28
C GLY A 141 9.33 4.62 -16.13
N ARG A 142 8.30 4.54 -15.28
CA ARG A 142 8.05 5.43 -14.14
C ARG A 142 7.87 4.70 -12.83
N GLU A 143 7.90 3.36 -12.85
CA GLU A 143 7.73 2.55 -11.64
C GLU A 143 9.06 2.02 -11.14
N HIS A 144 9.33 2.30 -9.90
CA HIS A 144 10.57 1.99 -9.20
C HIS A 144 10.31 1.06 -8.00
N GLY A 145 11.38 0.56 -7.42
CA GLY A 145 11.34 -0.21 -6.21
C GLY A 145 12.50 0.14 -5.27
N VAL A 146 12.27 -0.09 -3.99
CA VAL A 146 13.29 -0.13 -2.94
C VAL A 146 13.23 -1.51 -2.30
N SER A 147 14.37 -2.04 -1.90
CA SER A 147 14.47 -3.36 -1.28
C SER A 147 13.58 -3.46 -0.03
N PRO A 148 12.64 -4.39 0.04
CA PRO A 148 11.79 -4.55 1.23
C PRO A 148 12.55 -5.11 2.43
N VAL A 149 13.75 -5.65 2.22
CA VAL A 149 14.64 -6.16 3.28
C VAL A 149 15.73 -5.15 3.64
N ASP A 150 15.58 -3.89 3.23
CA ASP A 150 16.51 -2.81 3.56
C ASP A 150 16.61 -2.63 5.09
N PRO A 151 17.83 -2.68 5.67
CA PRO A 151 18.02 -2.57 7.11
C PRO A 151 17.76 -1.15 7.66
N GLU A 152 17.77 -0.10 6.83
CA GLU A 152 17.44 1.27 7.23
C GLU A 152 15.93 1.41 7.41
N ILE A 153 15.12 0.84 6.52
CA ILE A 153 13.66 0.80 6.64
C ILE A 153 13.25 -0.19 7.74
N ALA A 154 13.91 -1.35 7.79
CA ALA A 154 13.70 -2.39 8.78
C ALA A 154 12.23 -2.79 8.94
N LEU A 155 11.54 -3.08 7.83
CA LEU A 155 10.17 -3.60 7.86
C LEU A 155 10.09 -4.83 8.77
N LYS A 156 8.99 -4.94 9.51
CA LYS A 156 8.75 -6.09 10.39
C LYS A 156 7.47 -6.79 10.00
N TRP A 157 7.58 -8.05 9.70
CA TRP A 157 6.45 -8.95 9.48
C TRP A 157 6.52 -10.14 10.44
N PRO A 158 5.41 -10.87 10.65
CA PRO A 158 5.40 -12.06 11.48
C PRO A 158 6.36 -13.14 10.96
N ASP A 159 6.97 -13.89 11.87
CA ASP A 159 7.76 -15.10 11.56
C ASP A 159 6.89 -16.35 11.32
N LYS A 160 5.58 -16.22 11.50
CA LYS A 160 4.57 -17.27 11.31
C LYS A 160 3.37 -16.75 10.51
N ASP A 161 2.80 -17.66 9.74
CA ASP A 161 1.49 -17.44 9.11
C ASP A 161 0.35 -17.44 10.16
N LEU A 162 -0.88 -17.14 9.75
CA LEU A 162 -2.03 -17.11 10.66
C LEU A 162 -2.39 -18.50 11.23
N LYS A 163 -1.85 -19.57 10.66
CA LYS A 163 -2.02 -20.96 11.13
C LYS A 163 -0.91 -21.40 12.08
N GLY A 164 0.10 -20.53 12.31
CA GLY A 164 1.23 -20.80 13.19
C GLY A 164 2.40 -21.53 12.53
N ASN A 165 2.38 -21.73 11.22
CA ASN A 165 3.50 -22.30 10.47
C ASN A 165 4.59 -21.24 10.24
N PRO A 166 5.88 -21.62 10.13
CA PRO A 166 6.94 -20.68 9.78
C PRO A 166 6.64 -19.96 8.47
N LEU A 167 6.82 -18.64 8.46
CA LEU A 167 6.63 -17.80 7.30
C LEU A 167 7.97 -17.49 6.65
N GLU A 168 8.29 -18.22 5.57
CA GLU A 168 9.50 -17.97 4.79
C GLU A 168 9.19 -16.92 3.71
N VAL A 169 9.99 -15.84 3.69
CA VAL A 169 9.80 -14.73 2.74
C VAL A 169 10.21 -15.15 1.33
N ILE A 170 9.32 -14.90 0.37
CA ILE A 170 9.49 -15.16 -1.06
C ILE A 170 9.46 -13.84 -1.81
N LEU A 171 10.57 -13.45 -2.42
CA LEU A 171 10.71 -12.25 -3.24
C LEU A 171 10.74 -12.61 -4.74
N SER A 172 10.29 -11.69 -5.57
CA SER A 172 10.57 -11.74 -7.00
C SER A 172 12.05 -11.40 -7.29
N GLU A 173 12.56 -11.78 -8.47
CA GLU A 173 13.89 -11.36 -8.91
C GLU A 173 14.02 -9.83 -8.95
N LYS A 174 12.96 -9.13 -9.38
CA LYS A 174 12.90 -7.67 -9.41
C LYS A 174 13.04 -7.06 -8.00
N ASP A 175 12.29 -7.59 -7.02
CA ASP A 175 12.30 -7.06 -5.65
C ASP A 175 13.61 -7.41 -4.93
N THR A 176 14.21 -8.56 -5.25
CA THR A 176 15.53 -8.96 -4.75
C THR A 176 16.64 -8.06 -5.28
N ALA A 177 16.54 -7.61 -6.53
CA ALA A 177 17.52 -6.75 -7.18
C ALA A 177 17.25 -5.24 -6.95
N ALA A 178 16.21 -4.88 -6.22
CA ALA A 178 15.88 -3.49 -5.94
C ALA A 178 16.97 -2.82 -5.09
N PRO A 179 17.28 -1.54 -5.35
CA PRO A 179 18.26 -0.80 -4.57
C PRO A 179 17.82 -0.62 -3.11
N SER A 180 18.76 -0.39 -2.22
CA SER A 180 18.50 0.10 -0.86
C SER A 180 17.85 1.50 -0.89
N LEU A 181 17.30 1.95 0.23
CA LEU A 181 16.75 3.30 0.37
C LEU A 181 17.82 4.36 0.11
N ALA A 182 19.03 4.15 0.63
CA ALA A 182 20.18 5.04 0.43
C ALA A 182 20.60 5.12 -1.04
N GLU A 183 20.74 3.97 -1.72
CA GLU A 183 21.09 3.92 -3.14
C GLU A 183 20.01 4.56 -4.02
N ALA A 184 18.72 4.29 -3.75
CA ALA A 184 17.61 4.91 -4.48
C ALA A 184 17.60 6.44 -4.31
N ARG A 185 17.96 6.93 -3.12
CA ARG A 185 18.11 8.36 -2.85
C ARG A 185 19.29 8.97 -3.63
N GLU A 186 20.45 8.33 -3.61
CA GLU A 186 21.64 8.77 -4.35
C GLU A 186 21.42 8.81 -5.86
N GLN A 187 20.64 7.86 -6.38
CA GLN A 187 20.25 7.78 -7.80
C GLN A 187 19.17 8.81 -8.18
N GLY A 188 18.60 9.53 -7.20
CA GLY A 188 17.52 10.50 -7.45
C GLY A 188 16.20 9.88 -7.88
N LEU A 189 15.94 8.62 -7.51
CA LEU A 189 14.70 7.89 -7.85
C LEU A 189 13.55 8.24 -6.91
N LEU A 190 13.85 8.67 -5.67
CA LEU A 190 12.83 8.86 -4.64
C LEU A 190 12.07 10.17 -4.85
N PRO A 191 10.76 10.19 -4.57
CA PRO A 191 9.95 11.39 -4.65
C PRO A 191 10.44 12.48 -3.69
N ASP A 192 10.34 13.75 -4.11
CA ASP A 192 10.50 14.90 -3.22
C ASP A 192 9.21 15.14 -2.42
N TYR A 193 9.35 15.40 -1.13
CA TYR A 193 8.20 15.59 -0.23
C TYR A 193 7.36 16.81 -0.58
N GLN A 194 8.00 17.97 -0.81
CA GLN A 194 7.27 19.21 -1.13
C GLN A 194 6.58 19.11 -2.50
N ALA A 195 7.27 18.58 -3.50
CA ALA A 195 6.69 18.37 -4.82
C ALA A 195 5.49 17.40 -4.76
N THR A 196 5.55 16.39 -3.89
CA THR A 196 4.42 15.47 -3.65
C THR A 196 3.22 16.21 -3.03
N LEU A 197 3.44 17.05 -2.02
CA LEU A 197 2.37 17.84 -1.40
C LEU A 197 1.72 18.79 -2.40
N ASP A 198 2.52 19.46 -3.22
CA ASP A 198 2.04 20.40 -4.25
C ASP A 198 1.20 19.65 -5.31
N PHE A 199 1.64 18.46 -5.69
CA PHE A 199 0.89 17.62 -6.62
C PHE A 199 -0.45 17.17 -6.02
N VAL A 200 -0.46 16.64 -4.80
CA VAL A 200 -1.68 16.22 -4.10
C VAL A 200 -2.66 17.38 -3.96
N ALA A 201 -2.18 18.57 -3.59
CA ALA A 201 -3.01 19.77 -3.51
C ALA A 201 -3.66 20.15 -4.85
N SER A 202 -3.06 19.76 -5.98
CA SER A 202 -3.62 20.00 -7.32
C SER A 202 -4.76 19.06 -7.69
N LEU A 203 -4.91 17.92 -7.00
CA LEU A 203 -5.96 16.91 -7.26
C LEU A 203 -7.35 17.37 -6.82
N ASN A 204 -7.43 18.42 -6.03
CA ASN A 204 -8.68 19.04 -5.55
C ASN A 204 -9.33 19.99 -6.57
N LYS A 205 -8.78 20.10 -7.76
CA LYS A 205 -9.29 20.95 -8.83
C LYS A 205 -9.94 20.10 -9.90
#